data_4c63e7ac56919036349cd53dcff1d843
#
_entry.id   4c63e7ac56919036349cd53dcff1d843
#
_cell.length_a   1.000
_cell.length_b   1.000
_cell.length_c   1.000
_cell.angle_alpha   90.00
_cell.angle_beta   90.00
_cell.angle_gamma   90.00
#
_symmetry.space_group_name_H-M   'P 1'
#
loop_
_entity.id
_entity.type
_entity.pdbx_description
1 polymer ?
#
loop_
_entity_poly.entity_id
_entity_poly.type
_entity_poly.pdbx_seq_one_letter_code
_entity_poly.pdbx_strand_id
1 'polypeptide(L)'
;IFTSHLGYYDMLRMFGDVNKKKENYILFFGRISPYKGIEYLFRAMERVHKVHPNVKVIVAGSGEMYFDASEYEKYDYIKIFNRFIELNELADLIRGALFTVCPYTDATQSGVVYSSFALNTPVIATNVGGLSEMIDDGKTGIIVPPKDVDVLANAIQSYLDNPVFLQQMSENIAESARLGKGSWNVIAKEYVEIYNK
;
A
#
# COMPACT_ATOMS: atom_id res chain seq x y z
N ILE A 1 -1.35 -28.64 12.86
CA ILE A 1 -0.71 -27.37 12.49
C ILE A 1 -1.76 -26.31 12.69
N PHE A 2 -1.46 -25.29 13.48
CA PHE A 2 -2.32 -24.12 13.68
C PHE A 2 -1.75 -22.97 12.84
N THR A 3 -2.63 -22.17 12.25
CA THR A 3 -2.28 -20.95 11.52
C THR A 3 -2.98 -19.78 12.15
N SER A 4 -2.30 -18.67 12.34
CA SER A 4 -2.88 -17.41 12.75
C SER A 4 -2.40 -16.29 11.85
N HIS A 5 -3.17 -15.22 11.76
CA HIS A 5 -2.83 -14.04 10.97
C HIS A 5 -1.82 -13.17 11.72
N LEU A 6 -1.08 -12.35 10.99
CA LEU A 6 -0.31 -11.26 11.55
C LEU A 6 -1.22 -10.03 11.68
N GLY A 7 -1.18 -9.36 12.82
CA GLY A 7 -1.94 -8.13 13.05
C GLY A 7 -1.36 -6.92 12.32
N TYR A 8 -2.16 -5.87 12.18
CA TYR A 8 -1.70 -4.61 11.60
C TYR A 8 -0.59 -4.00 12.44
N TYR A 9 0.29 -3.23 11.82
CA TYR A 9 1.40 -2.58 12.51
C TYR A 9 0.95 -1.32 13.26
N ASP A 10 0.04 -1.51 14.23
CA ASP A 10 -0.64 -0.43 14.98
C ASP A 10 0.31 0.54 15.68
N MET A 11 1.56 0.13 15.96
CA MET A 11 2.57 1.02 16.49
C MET A 11 2.77 2.26 15.60
N LEU A 12 2.56 2.16 14.28
CA LEU A 12 2.67 3.30 13.38
C LEU A 12 1.68 4.43 13.68
N ARG A 13 0.59 4.14 14.39
CA ARG A 13 -0.39 5.16 14.82
C ARG A 13 0.20 6.18 15.79
N MET A 14 1.30 5.82 16.49
CA MET A 14 1.99 6.67 17.47
C MET A 14 2.95 7.67 16.80
N PHE A 15 3.20 7.55 15.50
CA PHE A 15 4.16 8.35 14.75
C PHE A 15 3.46 9.31 13.78
N GLY A 16 4.17 10.39 13.43
CA GLY A 16 3.72 11.40 12.48
C GLY A 16 2.58 12.27 13.00
N ASP A 17 2.06 13.12 12.11
CA ASP A 17 0.92 13.99 12.41
C ASP A 17 -0.40 13.22 12.31
N VAL A 18 -1.08 13.03 13.44
CA VAL A 18 -2.39 12.33 13.49
C VAL A 18 -3.49 13.06 12.72
N ASN A 19 -3.33 14.38 12.49
CA ASN A 19 -4.26 15.22 11.72
C ASN A 19 -3.84 15.39 10.26
N LYS A 20 -2.83 14.64 9.80
CA LYS A 20 -2.35 14.70 8.42
C LYS A 20 -3.50 14.46 7.45
N LYS A 21 -3.79 15.45 6.60
CA LYS A 21 -4.83 15.37 5.57
C LYS A 21 -4.32 14.60 4.36
N LYS A 22 -5.26 13.99 3.62
CA LYS A 22 -4.97 13.40 2.31
C LYS A 22 -4.48 14.47 1.34
N GLU A 23 -3.42 14.14 0.63
CA GLU A 23 -2.83 14.93 -0.43
C GLU A 23 -2.98 14.17 -1.76
N ASN A 24 -2.85 14.87 -2.87
CA ASN A 24 -3.13 14.30 -4.17
C ASN A 24 -1.95 13.46 -4.71
N TYR A 25 -1.59 12.41 -3.98
CA TYR A 25 -0.57 11.44 -4.41
C TYR A 25 -0.92 10.00 -4.02
N ILE A 26 -0.36 9.07 -4.78
CA ILE A 26 -0.30 7.66 -4.46
C ILE A 26 1.10 7.30 -3.97
N LEU A 27 1.20 6.29 -3.10
CA LEU A 27 2.45 5.97 -2.43
C LEU A 27 2.92 4.55 -2.75
N PHE A 28 4.17 4.42 -3.13
CA PHE A 28 4.96 3.20 -2.97
C PHE A 28 5.97 3.43 -1.85
N PHE A 29 6.12 2.49 -0.92
CA PHE A 29 7.18 2.57 0.07
C PHE A 29 7.80 1.21 0.39
N GLY A 30 9.04 1.25 0.90
CA GLY A 30 9.83 0.08 1.27
C GLY A 30 11.09 -0.07 0.44
N ARG A 31 11.74 -1.24 0.52
CA ARG A 31 12.99 -1.47 -0.20
C ARG A 31 12.79 -1.33 -1.71
N ILE A 32 13.68 -0.61 -2.36
CA ILE A 32 13.78 -0.58 -3.82
C ILE A 32 14.53 -1.84 -4.27
N SER A 33 13.86 -2.69 -5.05
CA SER A 33 14.44 -3.96 -5.55
C SER A 33 13.60 -4.51 -6.71
N PRO A 34 14.16 -5.37 -7.59
CA PRO A 34 13.50 -5.81 -8.82
C PRO A 34 12.12 -6.42 -8.61
N TYR A 35 11.95 -7.28 -7.59
CA TYR A 35 10.67 -7.94 -7.34
C TYR A 35 9.55 -6.99 -6.88
N LYS A 36 9.89 -5.74 -6.53
CA LYS A 36 8.93 -4.71 -6.12
C LYS A 36 8.20 -4.05 -7.28
N GLY A 37 8.69 -4.21 -8.52
CA GLY A 37 7.96 -3.84 -9.74
C GLY A 37 7.67 -2.35 -9.90
N ILE A 38 8.55 -1.47 -9.40
CA ILE A 38 8.37 0.00 -9.45
C ILE A 38 8.24 0.48 -10.90
N GLU A 39 8.94 -0.15 -11.82
CA GLU A 39 8.87 0.17 -13.26
C GLU A 39 7.46 -0.02 -13.84
N TYR A 40 6.70 -1.01 -13.35
CA TYR A 40 5.29 -1.18 -13.75
C TYR A 40 4.41 -0.06 -13.23
N LEU A 41 4.68 0.42 -12.00
CA LEU A 41 3.99 1.56 -11.44
C LEU A 41 4.25 2.83 -12.25
N PHE A 42 5.51 3.11 -12.60
CA PHE A 42 5.84 4.29 -13.38
C PHE A 42 5.18 4.26 -14.76
N ARG A 43 5.23 3.13 -15.45
CA ARG A 43 4.54 2.95 -16.74
C ARG A 43 3.02 3.06 -16.63
N ALA A 44 2.43 2.61 -15.53
CA ALA A 44 1.00 2.81 -15.27
C ALA A 44 0.70 4.29 -15.05
N MET A 45 1.56 5.01 -14.30
CA MET A 45 1.41 6.44 -14.06
C MET A 45 1.49 7.31 -15.30
N GLU A 46 2.24 6.92 -16.32
CA GLU A 46 2.23 7.61 -17.63
C GLU A 46 0.83 7.64 -18.27
N ARG A 47 0.02 6.58 -18.05
CA ARG A 47 -1.37 6.52 -18.52
C ARG A 47 -2.32 7.27 -17.59
N VAL A 48 -2.16 7.06 -16.30
CA VAL A 48 -2.97 7.73 -15.27
C VAL A 48 -2.83 9.24 -15.37
N HIS A 49 -1.62 9.76 -15.54
CA HIS A 49 -1.36 11.20 -15.60
C HIS A 49 -2.05 11.89 -16.79
N LYS A 50 -2.30 11.18 -17.90
CA LYS A 50 -3.06 11.74 -19.04
C LYS A 50 -4.51 12.07 -18.69
N VAL A 51 -5.10 11.35 -17.75
CA VAL A 51 -6.50 11.51 -17.31
C VAL A 51 -6.57 12.30 -16.00
N HIS A 52 -5.59 12.06 -15.10
CA HIS A 52 -5.51 12.70 -13.78
C HIS A 52 -4.18 13.47 -13.63
N PRO A 53 -4.01 14.62 -14.31
CA PRO A 53 -2.71 15.33 -14.37
C PRO A 53 -2.27 15.91 -13.02
N ASN A 54 -3.16 16.04 -12.07
CA ASN A 54 -2.85 16.59 -10.74
C ASN A 54 -2.40 15.54 -9.73
N VAL A 55 -2.46 14.24 -10.07
CA VAL A 55 -2.06 13.15 -9.17
C VAL A 55 -0.59 12.85 -9.32
N LYS A 56 0.11 12.76 -8.20
CA LYS A 56 1.53 12.40 -8.13
C LYS A 56 1.72 10.97 -7.65
N VAL A 57 2.88 10.39 -7.94
CA VAL A 57 3.36 9.18 -7.30
C VAL A 57 4.61 9.49 -6.50
N ILE A 58 4.65 9.01 -5.26
CA ILE A 58 5.82 9.07 -4.40
C ILE A 58 6.35 7.65 -4.21
N VAL A 59 7.65 7.47 -4.49
CA VAL A 59 8.41 6.26 -4.16
C VAL A 59 9.33 6.61 -3.00
N ALA A 60 9.12 5.96 -1.85
CA ALA A 60 9.83 6.25 -0.61
C ALA A 60 10.50 5.00 -0.03
N GLY A 61 11.83 5.00 0.05
CA GLY A 61 12.60 3.89 0.61
C GLY A 61 13.99 3.80 0.02
N SER A 62 14.77 2.84 0.45
CA SER A 62 16.17 2.71 0.04
C SER A 62 16.42 1.44 -0.75
N GLY A 63 17.36 1.52 -1.68
CA GLY A 63 17.83 0.38 -2.46
C GLY A 63 18.52 0.81 -3.76
N GLU A 64 19.07 -0.17 -4.45
CA GLU A 64 19.67 0.06 -5.76
C GLU A 64 18.55 0.10 -6.83
N MET A 65 18.56 1.16 -7.64
CA MET A 65 17.64 1.26 -8.76
C MET A 65 18.07 0.27 -9.84
N TYR A 66 17.19 -0.64 -10.21
CA TYR A 66 17.46 -1.77 -11.10
C TYR A 66 17.02 -1.54 -12.56
N PHE A 67 16.52 -0.35 -12.84
CA PHE A 67 16.16 0.14 -14.18
C PHE A 67 16.61 1.60 -14.30
N ASP A 68 16.66 2.15 -15.50
CA ASP A 68 17.02 3.55 -15.71
C ASP A 68 15.86 4.46 -15.23
N ALA A 69 16.01 4.97 -14.02
CA ALA A 69 15.03 5.87 -13.42
C ALA A 69 15.13 7.30 -13.97
N SER A 70 16.23 7.67 -14.65
CA SER A 70 16.43 9.02 -15.18
C SER A 70 15.37 9.41 -16.22
N GLU A 71 14.82 8.41 -16.94
CA GLU A 71 13.69 8.62 -17.85
C GLU A 71 12.43 9.12 -17.13
N TYR A 72 12.27 8.82 -15.85
CA TYR A 72 11.11 9.15 -15.04
C TYR A 72 11.33 10.38 -14.16
N GLU A 73 12.56 10.70 -13.79
CA GLU A 73 12.90 11.87 -12.96
C GLU A 73 12.56 13.22 -13.63
N LYS A 74 12.42 13.22 -14.96
CA LYS A 74 11.98 14.40 -15.73
C LYS A 74 10.50 14.75 -15.53
N TYR A 75 9.70 13.81 -15.00
CA TYR A 75 8.27 14.03 -14.78
C TYR A 75 8.02 14.64 -13.42
N ASP A 76 7.36 15.78 -13.37
CA ASP A 76 7.03 16.52 -12.13
C ASP A 76 6.03 15.80 -11.23
N TYR A 77 5.31 14.82 -11.77
CA TYR A 77 4.37 13.97 -11.04
C TYR A 77 5.02 12.71 -10.42
N ILE A 78 6.31 12.45 -10.67
CA ILE A 78 7.06 11.35 -10.05
C ILE A 78 8.06 11.93 -9.05
N LYS A 79 7.99 11.47 -7.80
CA LYS A 79 8.95 11.83 -6.76
C LYS A 79 9.59 10.58 -6.17
N ILE A 80 10.92 10.55 -6.14
CA ILE A 80 11.70 9.43 -5.62
C ILE A 80 12.50 9.89 -4.41
N PHE A 81 12.23 9.32 -3.24
CA PHE A 81 12.99 9.48 -2.01
C PHE A 81 13.82 8.21 -1.79
N ASN A 82 14.91 8.05 -2.56
CA ASN A 82 15.80 6.88 -2.42
C ASN A 82 16.75 7.06 -1.23
N ARG A 83 16.21 6.84 -0.04
CA ARG A 83 16.91 6.92 1.24
C ARG A 83 16.15 6.16 2.32
N PHE A 84 16.76 6.02 3.49
CA PHE A 84 16.01 5.58 4.67
C PHE A 84 14.91 6.60 5.02
N ILE A 85 13.72 6.09 5.33
CA ILE A 85 12.56 6.90 5.73
C ILE A 85 12.31 6.64 7.22
N GLU A 86 12.37 7.70 8.00
CA GLU A 86 12.12 7.65 9.44
C GLU A 86 10.63 7.38 9.73
N LEU A 87 10.33 6.77 10.90
CA LEU A 87 8.96 6.34 11.22
C LEU A 87 7.93 7.48 11.22
N ASN A 88 8.29 8.67 11.69
CA ASN A 88 7.40 9.82 11.65
C ASN A 88 7.08 10.23 10.21
N GLU A 89 8.10 10.33 9.36
CA GLU A 89 7.94 10.65 7.94
C GLU A 89 7.15 9.56 7.21
N LEU A 90 7.43 8.28 7.50
CA LEU A 90 6.71 7.16 6.89
C LEU A 90 5.22 7.21 7.25
N ALA A 91 4.90 7.45 8.51
CA ALA A 91 3.52 7.56 8.95
C ALA A 91 2.80 8.74 8.27
N ASP A 92 3.47 9.89 8.11
CA ASP A 92 2.94 11.04 7.42
C ASP A 92 2.72 10.78 5.92
N LEU A 93 3.68 10.10 5.28
CA LEU A 93 3.54 9.69 3.87
C LEU A 93 2.37 8.73 3.66
N ILE A 94 2.18 7.75 4.56
CA ILE A 94 1.06 6.81 4.44
C ILE A 94 -0.29 7.52 4.70
N ARG A 95 -0.39 8.34 5.75
CA ARG A 95 -1.62 9.10 6.04
C ARG A 95 -1.98 10.08 4.94
N GLY A 96 -0.97 10.78 4.40
CA GLY A 96 -1.17 11.76 3.32
C GLY A 96 -1.52 11.13 1.97
N ALA A 97 -1.12 9.91 1.71
CA ALA A 97 -1.41 9.22 0.45
C ALA A 97 -2.90 8.94 0.27
N LEU A 98 -3.41 9.06 -0.95
CA LEU A 98 -4.76 8.59 -1.29
C LEU A 98 -4.88 7.08 -1.05
N PHE A 99 -3.90 6.34 -1.53
CA PHE A 99 -3.74 4.89 -1.33
C PHE A 99 -2.29 4.47 -1.58
N THR A 100 -1.95 3.24 -1.20
CA THR A 100 -0.64 2.64 -1.44
C THR A 100 -0.72 1.66 -2.61
N VAL A 101 0.37 1.53 -3.38
CA VAL A 101 0.47 0.55 -4.48
C VAL A 101 1.62 -0.40 -4.22
N CYS A 102 1.35 -1.70 -4.29
CA CYS A 102 2.31 -2.81 -4.21
C CYS A 102 2.36 -3.57 -5.54
N PRO A 103 3.08 -3.08 -6.56
CA PRO A 103 3.06 -3.63 -7.92
C PRO A 103 4.04 -4.80 -8.07
N TYR A 104 4.14 -5.64 -7.05
CA TYR A 104 5.18 -6.65 -6.90
C TYR A 104 5.08 -7.72 -7.99
N THR A 105 6.23 -8.23 -8.43
CA THR A 105 6.31 -9.33 -9.38
C THR A 105 6.52 -10.67 -8.70
N ASP A 106 6.90 -10.64 -7.41
CA ASP A 106 7.05 -11.78 -6.51
C ASP A 106 6.97 -11.31 -5.05
N ALA A 107 6.42 -12.13 -4.17
CA ALA A 107 6.39 -11.85 -2.73
C ALA A 107 6.03 -13.09 -1.93
N THR A 108 6.49 -13.16 -0.68
CA THR A 108 5.92 -14.07 0.33
C THR A 108 4.83 -13.38 1.14
N GLN A 109 5.19 -12.31 1.82
CA GLN A 109 4.30 -11.40 2.57
C GLN A 109 4.81 -9.97 2.46
N SER A 110 4.00 -8.99 2.86
CA SER A 110 4.40 -7.59 2.80
C SER A 110 3.99 -6.79 4.04
N GLY A 111 4.99 -6.35 4.80
CA GLY A 111 4.78 -5.37 5.87
C GLY A 111 4.18 -4.05 5.38
N VAL A 112 4.34 -3.73 4.09
CA VAL A 112 3.75 -2.53 3.47
C VAL A 112 2.23 -2.53 3.57
N VAL A 113 1.56 -3.67 3.29
CA VAL A 113 0.10 -3.78 3.38
C VAL A 113 -0.38 -3.53 4.81
N TYR A 114 0.22 -4.19 5.79
CA TYR A 114 -0.18 -4.03 7.20
C TYR A 114 0.18 -2.66 7.78
N SER A 115 1.27 -2.04 7.30
CA SER A 115 1.58 -0.64 7.64
C SER A 115 0.55 0.34 7.08
N SER A 116 0.13 0.15 5.82
CA SER A 116 -0.90 0.96 5.19
C SER A 116 -2.24 0.82 5.92
N PHE A 117 -2.64 -0.41 6.24
CA PHE A 117 -3.87 -0.71 6.95
C PHE A 117 -3.87 -0.19 8.40
N ALA A 118 -2.72 -0.20 9.08
CA ALA A 118 -2.59 0.41 10.40
C ALA A 118 -2.98 1.90 10.40
N LEU A 119 -2.80 2.58 9.27
CA LEU A 119 -3.14 4.00 9.09
C LEU A 119 -4.38 4.21 8.20
N ASN A 120 -5.23 3.20 8.09
CA ASN A 120 -6.49 3.20 7.34
C ASN A 120 -6.33 3.60 5.85
N THR A 121 -5.18 3.28 5.24
CA THR A 121 -4.89 3.63 3.86
C THR A 121 -5.10 2.41 2.96
N PRO A 122 -6.02 2.47 1.98
CA PRO A 122 -6.29 1.39 1.04
C PRO A 122 -5.07 1.01 0.21
N VAL A 123 -5.07 -0.21 -0.32
CA VAL A 123 -3.94 -0.75 -1.08
C VAL A 123 -4.41 -1.29 -2.43
N ILE A 124 -3.67 -1.00 -3.49
CA ILE A 124 -3.71 -1.77 -4.73
C ILE A 124 -2.49 -2.69 -4.72
N ALA A 125 -2.69 -3.99 -4.82
CA ALA A 125 -1.60 -4.96 -4.83
C ALA A 125 -1.73 -5.98 -5.95
N THR A 126 -0.61 -6.53 -6.37
CA THR A 126 -0.59 -7.62 -7.34
C THR A 126 -0.89 -8.96 -6.67
N ASN A 127 -1.49 -9.87 -7.42
CA ASN A 127 -1.78 -11.24 -6.98
C ASN A 127 -0.51 -12.11 -7.02
N VAL A 128 0.39 -11.89 -6.06
CA VAL A 128 1.63 -12.66 -5.90
C VAL A 128 1.83 -13.07 -4.45
N GLY A 129 2.29 -14.30 -4.24
CA GLY A 129 2.55 -14.85 -2.91
C GLY A 129 1.35 -14.68 -1.97
N GLY A 130 1.59 -14.28 -0.72
CA GLY A 130 0.55 -14.08 0.29
C GLY A 130 -0.15 -12.71 0.24
N LEU A 131 0.08 -11.85 -0.76
CA LEU A 131 -0.54 -10.51 -0.79
C LEU A 131 -2.07 -10.57 -0.90
N SER A 132 -2.60 -11.51 -1.69
CA SER A 132 -4.05 -11.69 -1.85
C SER A 132 -4.73 -12.21 -0.58
N GLU A 133 -4.01 -12.87 0.32
CA GLU A 133 -4.54 -13.31 1.62
C GLU A 133 -4.65 -12.15 2.62
N MET A 134 -3.84 -11.10 2.42
CA MET A 134 -3.79 -9.90 3.28
C MET A 134 -4.89 -8.89 2.96
N ILE A 135 -5.47 -8.93 1.76
CA ILE A 135 -6.39 -7.92 1.22
C ILE A 135 -7.73 -8.58 0.93
N ASP A 136 -8.80 -8.01 1.45
CA ASP A 136 -10.16 -8.37 1.04
C ASP A 136 -10.49 -7.55 -0.22
N ASP A 137 -10.41 -8.22 -1.39
CA ASP A 137 -10.58 -7.58 -2.69
C ASP A 137 -11.93 -6.85 -2.81
N GLY A 138 -11.90 -5.61 -3.27
CA GLY A 138 -13.05 -4.72 -3.34
C GLY A 138 -13.53 -4.16 -1.99
N LYS A 139 -12.89 -4.54 -0.84
CA LYS A 139 -13.28 -4.06 0.50
C LYS A 139 -12.19 -3.29 1.22
N THR A 140 -10.97 -3.79 1.22
CA THR A 140 -9.81 -3.15 1.87
C THR A 140 -8.74 -2.75 0.87
N GLY A 141 -8.87 -3.20 -0.38
CA GLY A 141 -7.96 -2.92 -1.47
C GLY A 141 -8.46 -3.53 -2.77
N ILE A 142 -7.64 -3.41 -3.82
CA ILE A 142 -7.86 -4.09 -5.11
C ILE A 142 -6.68 -5.01 -5.41
N ILE A 143 -6.98 -6.22 -5.89
CA ILE A 143 -5.98 -7.18 -6.35
C ILE A 143 -5.93 -7.18 -7.88
N VAL A 144 -4.73 -7.03 -8.44
CA VAL A 144 -4.50 -7.00 -9.89
C VAL A 144 -3.46 -8.06 -10.31
N PRO A 145 -3.45 -8.51 -11.58
CA PRO A 145 -2.39 -9.37 -12.09
C PRO A 145 -1.01 -8.69 -11.98
N PRO A 146 0.07 -9.44 -11.69
CA PRO A 146 1.42 -8.91 -11.76
C PRO A 146 1.84 -8.63 -13.20
N LYS A 147 2.74 -7.66 -13.38
CA LYS A 147 3.34 -7.28 -14.68
C LYS A 147 2.34 -6.77 -15.72
N ASP A 148 1.12 -6.46 -15.34
CA ASP A 148 0.09 -5.90 -16.21
C ASP A 148 -0.09 -4.40 -15.95
N VAL A 149 0.55 -3.60 -16.80
CA VAL A 149 0.54 -2.13 -16.70
C VAL A 149 -0.86 -1.57 -16.95
N ASP A 150 -1.63 -2.19 -17.85
CA ASP A 150 -2.96 -1.71 -18.23
C ASP A 150 -3.96 -1.91 -17.10
N VAL A 151 -3.98 -3.11 -16.54
CA VAL A 151 -4.87 -3.43 -15.41
C VAL A 151 -4.48 -2.62 -14.18
N LEU A 152 -3.18 -2.42 -13.91
CA LEU A 152 -2.72 -1.57 -12.82
C LEU A 152 -3.16 -0.11 -13.00
N ALA A 153 -3.00 0.45 -14.21
CA ALA A 153 -3.43 1.81 -14.51
C ALA A 153 -4.95 1.97 -14.34
N ASN A 154 -5.76 1.01 -14.83
CA ASN A 154 -7.21 1.02 -14.69
C ASN A 154 -7.64 0.94 -13.21
N ALA A 155 -6.99 0.11 -12.40
CA ALA A 155 -7.25 0.03 -10.96
C ALA A 155 -6.93 1.36 -10.25
N ILE A 156 -5.81 2.00 -10.59
CA ILE A 156 -5.45 3.32 -10.06
C ILE A 156 -6.53 4.36 -10.45
N GLN A 157 -6.93 4.40 -11.73
CA GLN A 157 -7.96 5.32 -12.22
C GLN A 157 -9.30 5.11 -11.51
N SER A 158 -9.73 3.84 -11.33
CA SER A 158 -10.99 3.52 -10.64
C SER A 158 -11.04 4.08 -9.21
N TYR A 159 -9.92 4.12 -8.51
CA TYR A 159 -9.84 4.75 -7.20
C TYR A 159 -9.90 6.28 -7.27
N LEU A 160 -9.23 6.88 -8.26
CA LEU A 160 -9.22 8.32 -8.46
C LEU A 160 -10.57 8.86 -8.91
N ASP A 161 -11.31 8.09 -9.71
CA ASP A 161 -12.65 8.43 -10.20
C ASP A 161 -13.73 8.28 -9.13
N ASN A 162 -13.47 7.49 -8.08
CA ASN A 162 -14.47 7.21 -7.05
C ASN A 162 -13.96 7.45 -5.62
N PRO A 163 -13.86 8.71 -5.17
CA PRO A 163 -13.43 9.04 -3.81
C PRO A 163 -14.31 8.43 -2.71
N VAL A 164 -15.60 8.22 -2.98
CA VAL A 164 -16.53 7.58 -2.02
C VAL A 164 -16.15 6.12 -1.79
N PHE A 165 -15.73 5.43 -2.84
CA PHE A 165 -15.27 4.05 -2.74
C PHE A 165 -13.96 3.95 -1.92
N LEU A 166 -13.01 4.87 -2.14
CA LEU A 166 -11.79 4.96 -1.32
C LEU A 166 -12.10 5.21 0.16
N GLN A 167 -13.04 6.10 0.45
CA GLN A 167 -13.48 6.38 1.81
C GLN A 167 -14.08 5.13 2.46
N GLN A 168 -14.96 4.42 1.76
CA GLN A 168 -15.56 3.19 2.26
C GLN A 168 -14.50 2.11 2.56
N MET A 169 -13.48 1.97 1.70
CA MET A 169 -12.38 1.05 1.97
C MET A 169 -11.59 1.44 3.22
N SER A 170 -11.32 2.72 3.41
CA SER A 170 -10.64 3.21 4.64
C SER A 170 -11.44 2.88 5.90
N GLU A 171 -12.76 3.00 5.85
CA GLU A 171 -13.67 2.64 6.94
C GLU A 171 -13.69 1.11 7.19
N ASN A 172 -13.74 0.32 6.14
CA ASN A 172 -13.66 -1.15 6.23
C ASN A 172 -12.32 -1.61 6.86
N ILE A 173 -11.20 -0.95 6.50
CA ILE A 173 -9.89 -1.22 7.09
C ILE A 173 -9.91 -0.90 8.59
N ALA A 174 -10.47 0.25 8.98
CA ALA A 174 -10.58 0.65 10.38
C ALA A 174 -11.44 -0.33 11.19
N GLU A 175 -12.52 -0.86 10.62
CA GLU A 175 -13.33 -1.89 11.23
C GLU A 175 -12.58 -3.21 11.36
N SER A 176 -11.88 -3.65 10.32
CA SER A 176 -11.05 -4.87 10.34
C SER A 176 -9.93 -4.78 11.39
N ALA A 177 -9.33 -3.61 11.58
CA ALA A 177 -8.34 -3.38 12.63
C ALA A 177 -8.92 -3.54 14.06
N ARG A 178 -10.21 -3.28 14.24
CA ARG A 178 -10.89 -3.34 15.53
C ARG A 178 -11.47 -4.72 15.83
N LEU A 179 -12.14 -5.33 14.86
CA LEU A 179 -12.99 -6.51 15.03
C LEU A 179 -12.64 -7.68 14.10
N GLY A 180 -11.82 -7.45 13.07
CA GLY A 180 -11.50 -8.42 12.03
C GLY A 180 -10.14 -9.09 12.23
N LYS A 181 -9.70 -9.76 11.18
CA LYS A 181 -8.43 -10.52 11.13
C LYS A 181 -7.16 -9.66 11.35
N GLY A 182 -7.25 -8.34 11.20
CA GLY A 182 -6.15 -7.42 11.50
C GLY A 182 -6.04 -7.00 12.97
N SER A 183 -7.02 -7.39 13.80
CA SER A 183 -7.12 -6.98 15.21
C SER A 183 -6.23 -7.82 16.11
N TRP A 184 -5.29 -7.18 16.80
CA TRP A 184 -4.47 -7.84 17.83
C TRP A 184 -5.29 -8.47 18.95
N ASN A 185 -6.45 -7.91 19.28
CA ASN A 185 -7.36 -8.50 20.29
C ASN A 185 -7.96 -9.83 19.82
N VAL A 186 -8.28 -9.95 18.53
CA VAL A 186 -8.79 -11.18 17.92
C VAL A 186 -7.66 -12.21 17.88
N ILE A 187 -6.51 -11.82 17.37
CA ILE A 187 -5.33 -12.68 17.24
C ILE A 187 -4.88 -13.21 18.61
N ALA A 188 -4.83 -12.36 19.62
CA ALA A 188 -4.45 -12.79 20.98
C ALA A 188 -5.42 -13.85 21.54
N LYS A 189 -6.73 -13.73 21.30
CA LYS A 189 -7.70 -14.76 21.69
C LYS A 189 -7.47 -16.08 20.96
N GLU A 190 -7.21 -16.04 19.65
CA GLU A 190 -6.86 -17.24 18.88
C GLU A 190 -5.62 -17.95 19.45
N TYR A 191 -4.56 -17.19 19.80
CA TYR A 191 -3.39 -17.76 20.44
C TYR A 191 -3.70 -18.42 21.78
N VAL A 192 -4.49 -17.77 22.65
CA VAL A 192 -4.92 -18.35 23.93
C VAL A 192 -5.68 -19.66 23.73
N GLU A 193 -6.58 -19.73 22.74
CA GLU A 193 -7.31 -20.96 22.41
C GLU A 193 -6.38 -22.08 21.90
N ILE A 194 -5.34 -21.72 21.11
CA ILE A 194 -4.34 -22.68 20.62
C ILE A 194 -3.51 -23.27 21.77
N TYR A 195 -3.09 -22.42 22.72
CA TYR A 195 -2.26 -22.87 23.87
C TYR A 195 -3.04 -23.65 24.91
N ASN A 196 -4.36 -23.55 24.95
CA ASN A 196 -5.23 -24.28 25.89
C ASN A 196 -5.69 -25.65 25.36
N LYS A 197 -5.29 -26.03 24.14
CA LYS A 197 -5.54 -27.34 23.52
C LYS A 197 -4.35 -28.27 23.66
#